data_4627a85835f60345e39449978f46ec2e
#
_entry.id   4627a85835f60345e39449978f46ec2e
#
_cell.length_a   1.000
_cell.length_b   1.000
_cell.length_c   1.000
_cell.angle_alpha   90.00
_cell.angle_beta   90.00
_cell.angle_gamma   90.00
#
_symmetry.space_group_name_H-M   'P 1'
#
loop_
_entity.id
_entity.type
_entity.pdbx_description
1 polymer ?
#
loop_
_entity_poly.entity_id
_entity_poly.type
_entity_poly.pdbx_seq_one_letter_code
_entity_poly.pdbx_strand_id
1 'polypeptide(L)'
;MAELKEKLFSEFAPVSTEEWMAKITADLKGVPFEKKLVWKTGEGFNVNPFYRAEDIEGLKTTESLPGEFPYVRGTKKDNDWKVRQNIEVTCFKGANEKALDILNKGVTSLGFIIKGSDVNAENIATLLDGICPECVELNFNTCNCKAEMLIGILADYFKGKGADLEKCKGSVNYDPFKKPLVKGKENENWVEAAAAVLKAGAALPGYKVLAVNAFYFNNAGAYISQELGYALAWGNEYMSQLTEAELPAAIVAKKIKFNFGISSNYFLEIAKFRAARMLWANIVASYNPECLRDCENKGPNGECRCAAKMKVHAETSTFNLTLFDAHVNLLRTQTEAMSAALGGVDSMTVVPFDKTF
;
A
#
# COMPACT_ATOMS: atom_id res chain seq x y z
N MET A 1 25.46 -17.61 21.56
CA MET A 1 25.81 -16.90 20.31
C MET A 1 27.32 -16.85 20.27
N ALA A 2 27.97 -17.45 19.26
CA ALA A 2 29.41 -17.33 19.09
C ALA A 2 29.72 -15.88 18.73
N GLU A 3 30.52 -15.18 19.49
CA GLU A 3 31.09 -13.90 19.11
C GLU A 3 31.90 -14.11 17.83
N LEU A 4 31.50 -13.43 16.76
CA LEU A 4 32.32 -13.31 15.57
C LEU A 4 33.59 -12.54 15.97
N LYS A 5 34.69 -13.27 16.21
CA LYS A 5 35.96 -12.71 16.70
C LYS A 5 36.70 -11.88 15.63
N GLU A 6 36.38 -12.07 14.37
CA GLU A 6 37.01 -11.32 13.25
C GLU A 6 35.95 -10.63 12.41
N LYS A 7 36.21 -9.38 12.02
CA LYS A 7 35.39 -8.65 11.07
C LYS A 7 35.59 -9.27 9.69
N LEU A 8 34.47 -9.44 8.93
CA LEU A 8 34.53 -9.87 7.54
C LEU A 8 35.37 -8.87 6.73
N PHE A 9 36.16 -9.41 5.79
CA PHE A 9 37.03 -8.63 4.87
C PHE A 9 38.11 -7.81 5.57
N SER A 10 38.56 -8.19 6.77
CA SER A 10 39.64 -7.52 7.49
C SER A 10 41.00 -7.54 6.75
N GLU A 11 41.16 -8.48 5.82
CA GLU A 11 42.33 -8.59 4.93
C GLU A 11 42.40 -7.51 3.84
N PHE A 12 41.31 -6.80 3.58
CA PHE A 12 41.28 -5.70 2.61
C PHE A 12 41.41 -4.35 3.32
N ALA A 13 42.36 -3.56 2.88
CA ALA A 13 42.53 -2.19 3.39
C ALA A 13 41.31 -1.32 3.03
N PRO A 14 40.81 -0.47 3.93
CA PRO A 14 39.76 0.50 3.62
C PRO A 14 40.22 1.45 2.51
N VAL A 15 39.41 1.66 1.49
CA VAL A 15 39.65 2.61 0.40
C VAL A 15 38.85 3.89 0.69
N SER A 16 39.50 5.04 0.64
CA SER A 16 38.83 6.33 0.85
C SER A 16 37.96 6.74 -0.35
N THR A 17 37.05 7.69 -0.16
CA THR A 17 36.21 8.21 -1.26
C THR A 17 37.05 8.93 -2.30
N GLU A 18 38.10 9.62 -1.87
CA GLU A 18 39.05 10.31 -2.76
C GLU A 18 39.82 9.34 -3.66
N GLU A 19 40.32 8.23 -3.09
CA GLU A 19 40.99 7.17 -3.85
C GLU A 19 40.02 6.48 -4.84
N TRP A 20 38.79 6.21 -4.41
CA TRP A 20 37.74 5.67 -5.25
C TRP A 20 37.42 6.59 -6.44
N MET A 21 37.19 7.89 -6.16
CA MET A 21 36.92 8.91 -7.17
C MET A 21 38.10 9.14 -8.13
N ALA A 22 39.34 9.11 -7.64
CA ALA A 22 40.54 9.21 -8.45
C ALA A 22 40.60 8.04 -9.47
N LYS A 23 40.31 6.82 -9.02
CA LYS A 23 40.26 5.64 -9.89
C LYS A 23 39.18 5.77 -10.95
N ILE A 24 37.96 6.17 -10.58
CA ILE A 24 36.86 6.42 -11.51
C ILE A 24 37.24 7.44 -12.57
N THR A 25 37.83 8.56 -12.15
CA THR A 25 38.26 9.63 -13.04
C THR A 25 39.30 9.15 -14.06
N ALA A 26 40.27 8.36 -13.61
CA ALA A 26 41.23 7.73 -14.49
C ALA A 26 40.62 6.80 -15.51
N ASP A 27 39.65 5.96 -15.08
CA ASP A 27 38.95 4.98 -15.94
C ASP A 27 38.01 5.66 -16.94
N LEU A 28 37.47 6.83 -16.62
CA LEU A 28 36.60 7.63 -17.51
C LEU A 28 37.37 8.35 -18.63
N LYS A 29 38.72 8.36 -18.59
CA LYS A 29 39.58 8.91 -19.66
C LYS A 29 39.21 10.34 -20.11
N GLY A 30 38.92 11.21 -19.16
CA GLY A 30 38.54 12.60 -19.41
C GLY A 30 37.06 12.88 -19.63
N VAL A 31 36.20 11.88 -19.61
CA VAL A 31 34.74 12.09 -19.62
C VAL A 31 34.29 12.52 -18.22
N PRO A 32 33.51 13.61 -18.08
CA PRO A 32 33.04 14.06 -16.78
C PRO A 32 32.14 13.00 -16.09
N PHE A 33 32.36 12.78 -14.79
CA PHE A 33 31.62 11.85 -13.93
C PHE A 33 30.13 12.07 -14.02
N GLU A 34 29.69 13.31 -13.83
CA GLU A 34 28.28 13.73 -13.87
C GLU A 34 27.57 13.37 -15.19
N LYS A 35 28.29 13.49 -16.30
CA LYS A 35 27.75 13.20 -17.63
C LYS A 35 27.61 11.71 -17.91
N LYS A 36 28.53 10.90 -17.37
CA LYS A 36 28.65 9.49 -17.74
C LYS A 36 27.96 8.55 -16.76
N LEU A 37 28.01 8.85 -15.46
CA LEU A 37 27.62 7.91 -14.42
C LEU A 37 26.41 8.38 -13.59
N VAL A 38 26.15 9.68 -13.49
CA VAL A 38 25.01 10.18 -12.72
C VAL A 38 23.73 10.02 -13.54
N TRP A 39 22.78 9.32 -12.95
CA TRP A 39 21.46 9.14 -13.56
C TRP A 39 20.57 10.35 -13.26
N LYS A 40 20.15 11.04 -14.32
CA LYS A 40 19.13 12.08 -14.26
C LYS A 40 17.77 11.42 -14.31
N THR A 41 17.09 11.39 -13.17
CA THR A 41 15.77 10.75 -13.09
C THR A 41 14.68 11.60 -13.72
N GLY A 42 13.55 10.97 -14.10
CA GLY A 42 12.33 11.70 -14.46
C GLY A 42 11.65 12.38 -13.26
N GLU A 43 12.08 12.04 -12.03
CA GLU A 43 11.55 12.56 -10.77
C GLU A 43 12.05 13.98 -10.41
N GLY A 44 12.97 14.55 -11.21
CA GLY A 44 13.51 15.89 -11.00
C GLY A 44 14.73 15.95 -10.09
N PHE A 45 15.33 14.83 -9.71
CA PHE A 45 16.59 14.75 -8.97
C PHE A 45 17.57 13.77 -9.63
N ASN A 46 18.84 13.85 -9.24
CA ASN A 46 19.89 12.98 -9.74
C ASN A 46 20.18 11.87 -8.75
N VAL A 47 20.54 10.68 -9.28
CA VAL A 47 20.97 9.52 -8.49
C VAL A 47 22.41 9.21 -8.86
N ASN A 48 23.28 9.14 -7.85
CA ASN A 48 24.69 8.78 -8.00
C ASN A 48 24.81 7.26 -8.26
N PRO A 49 25.88 6.82 -8.94
CA PRO A 49 26.10 5.39 -9.21
C PRO A 49 26.44 4.59 -7.96
N PHE A 50 26.85 5.24 -6.88
CA PHE A 50 27.12 4.64 -5.56
C PHE A 50 26.89 5.66 -4.45
N TYR A 51 26.68 5.14 -3.23
CA TYR A 51 26.57 5.88 -1.98
C TYR A 51 27.40 5.18 -0.92
N ARG A 52 28.00 5.96 0.00
CA ARG A 52 28.84 5.48 1.08
C ARG A 52 28.28 5.87 2.45
N ALA A 53 28.95 5.45 3.52
CA ALA A 53 28.51 5.74 4.90
C ALA A 53 28.36 7.24 5.17
N GLU A 54 29.27 8.05 4.64
CA GLU A 54 29.27 9.52 4.77
C GLU A 54 28.03 10.19 4.15
N ASP A 55 27.44 9.60 3.11
CA ASP A 55 26.23 10.13 2.46
C ASP A 55 24.97 10.02 3.34
N ILE A 56 24.99 9.16 4.34
CA ILE A 56 23.87 8.97 5.26
C ILE A 56 24.10 9.61 6.63
N GLU A 57 25.26 10.23 6.87
CA GLU A 57 25.56 10.93 8.12
C GLU A 57 24.59 12.11 8.32
N GLY A 58 24.02 12.20 9.51
CA GLY A 58 23.06 13.25 9.87
C GLY A 58 21.65 13.09 9.29
N LEU A 59 21.34 12.02 8.56
CA LEU A 59 19.99 11.72 8.09
C LEU A 59 19.13 11.16 9.22
N LYS A 60 18.20 11.96 9.74
CA LYS A 60 17.26 11.55 10.83
C LYS A 60 16.44 10.30 10.48
N THR A 61 16.23 10.02 9.19
CA THR A 61 15.44 8.86 8.72
C THR A 61 16.16 7.54 8.92
N THR A 62 17.48 7.53 9.08
CA THR A 62 18.28 6.31 9.31
C THR A 62 18.13 5.75 10.73
N GLU A 63 17.80 6.61 11.69
CA GLU A 63 17.63 6.25 13.11
C GLU A 63 16.23 5.73 13.44
N SER A 64 15.25 5.90 12.54
CA SER A 64 13.87 5.48 12.75
C SER A 64 13.76 3.95 12.84
N LEU A 65 13.05 3.45 13.85
CA LEU A 65 12.74 2.03 14.00
C LEU A 65 11.39 1.66 13.37
N PRO A 66 11.17 0.39 12.97
CA PRO A 66 9.87 -0.10 12.51
C PRO A 66 8.79 0.10 13.59
N GLY A 67 7.64 0.62 13.19
CA GLY A 67 6.51 0.87 14.09
C GLY A 67 6.54 2.22 14.81
N GLU A 68 7.62 2.99 14.70
CA GLU A 68 7.75 4.32 15.30
C GLU A 68 7.29 5.42 14.36
N PHE A 69 6.61 6.43 14.93
CA PHE A 69 6.22 7.65 14.21
C PHE A 69 7.47 8.41 13.71
N PRO A 70 7.49 8.90 12.48
CA PRO A 70 6.44 8.97 11.46
C PRO A 70 6.37 7.75 10.50
N TYR A 71 6.70 6.56 10.95
CA TYR A 71 6.53 5.28 10.27
C TYR A 71 7.36 5.08 9.00
N VAL A 72 8.53 5.70 8.90
CA VAL A 72 9.44 5.58 7.75
C VAL A 72 9.76 4.12 7.41
N ARG A 73 10.10 3.32 8.44
CA ARG A 73 10.50 1.91 8.31
C ARG A 73 9.34 0.92 8.31
N GLY A 74 8.10 1.39 8.52
CA GLY A 74 6.90 0.56 8.58
C GLY A 74 5.97 0.95 9.72
N THR A 75 4.70 0.57 9.63
CA THR A 75 3.69 0.81 10.68
C THR A 75 3.66 -0.28 11.74
N LYS A 76 4.39 -1.37 11.53
CA LYS A 76 4.54 -2.56 12.41
C LYS A 76 6.01 -2.77 12.77
N LYS A 77 6.26 -3.52 13.85
CA LYS A 77 7.63 -3.89 14.29
C LYS A 77 8.24 -5.01 13.44
N ASP A 78 7.39 -5.82 12.80
CA ASP A 78 7.76 -6.92 11.92
C ASP A 78 7.46 -6.58 10.45
N ASN A 79 7.91 -7.44 9.53
CA ASN A 79 7.61 -7.35 8.11
C ASN A 79 6.60 -8.44 7.66
N ASP A 80 5.61 -8.76 8.50
CA ASP A 80 4.52 -9.66 8.16
C ASP A 80 3.54 -8.98 7.20
N TRP A 81 3.73 -9.14 5.90
CA TRP A 81 2.84 -8.68 4.85
C TRP A 81 1.95 -9.80 4.32
N LYS A 82 0.76 -9.47 3.83
CA LYS A 82 -0.20 -10.44 3.33
C LYS A 82 -0.04 -10.69 1.83
N VAL A 83 0.00 -11.96 1.46
CA VAL A 83 -0.06 -12.40 0.05
C VAL A 83 -1.51 -12.33 -0.39
N ARG A 84 -1.82 -11.42 -1.32
CA ARG A 84 -3.19 -11.21 -1.81
C ARG A 84 -3.35 -11.75 -3.23
N GLN A 85 -4.45 -12.45 -3.45
CA GLN A 85 -4.91 -12.82 -4.78
C GLN A 85 -6.31 -12.28 -5.03
N ASN A 86 -6.52 -11.66 -6.19
CA ASN A 86 -7.81 -11.16 -6.62
C ASN A 86 -8.55 -12.23 -7.43
N ILE A 87 -9.85 -12.35 -7.19
CA ILE A 87 -10.78 -13.29 -7.87
C ILE A 87 -11.90 -12.48 -8.49
N GLU A 88 -12.06 -12.55 -9.80
CA GLU A 88 -13.22 -12.03 -10.49
C GLU A 88 -14.39 -13.01 -10.28
N VAL A 89 -15.46 -12.55 -9.63
CA VAL A 89 -16.61 -13.40 -9.28
C VAL A 89 -17.60 -13.41 -10.45
N THR A 90 -17.50 -14.45 -11.26
CA THR A 90 -18.46 -14.75 -12.34
C THR A 90 -19.50 -15.79 -11.88
N CYS A 91 -19.11 -16.68 -10.97
CA CYS A 91 -19.94 -17.66 -10.29
C CYS A 91 -19.49 -17.72 -8.82
N PHE A 92 -20.41 -17.57 -7.87
CA PHE A 92 -20.08 -17.47 -6.44
C PHE A 92 -19.51 -18.78 -5.89
N LYS A 93 -20.10 -19.92 -6.26
CA LYS A 93 -19.61 -21.25 -5.86
C LYS A 93 -18.21 -21.53 -6.41
N GLY A 94 -17.99 -21.30 -7.71
CA GLY A 94 -16.66 -21.47 -8.32
C GLY A 94 -15.60 -20.51 -7.77
N ALA A 95 -15.99 -19.26 -7.42
CA ALA A 95 -15.11 -18.32 -6.76
C ALA A 95 -14.75 -18.75 -5.33
N ASN A 96 -15.69 -19.33 -4.59
CA ASN A 96 -15.44 -19.91 -3.27
C ASN A 96 -14.48 -21.12 -3.36
N GLU A 97 -14.73 -22.08 -4.26
CA GLU A 97 -13.85 -23.22 -4.48
C GLU A 97 -12.40 -22.77 -4.80
N LYS A 98 -12.26 -21.78 -5.70
CA LYS A 98 -10.97 -21.17 -6.01
C LYS A 98 -10.34 -20.49 -4.79
N ALA A 99 -11.12 -19.76 -3.99
CA ALA A 99 -10.64 -19.09 -2.79
C ALA A 99 -10.07 -20.09 -1.77
N LEU A 100 -10.80 -21.18 -1.51
CA LEU A 100 -10.34 -22.23 -0.61
C LEU A 100 -9.07 -22.93 -1.12
N ASP A 101 -8.99 -23.20 -2.42
CA ASP A 101 -7.81 -23.80 -3.04
C ASP A 101 -6.55 -22.92 -2.86
N ILE A 102 -6.64 -21.61 -3.17
CA ILE A 102 -5.50 -20.72 -3.06
C ILE A 102 -5.10 -20.40 -1.61
N LEU A 103 -6.06 -20.42 -0.67
CA LEU A 103 -5.74 -20.30 0.77
C LEU A 103 -4.88 -21.49 1.23
N ASN A 104 -5.20 -22.70 0.77
CA ASN A 104 -4.40 -23.91 1.05
C ASN A 104 -2.99 -23.85 0.39
N LYS A 105 -2.80 -22.97 -0.60
CA LYS A 105 -1.51 -22.73 -1.30
C LYS A 105 -0.71 -21.56 -0.72
N GLY A 106 -1.13 -21.00 0.40
CA GLY A 106 -0.38 -19.96 1.13
C GLY A 106 -0.83 -18.53 0.90
N VAL A 107 -1.93 -18.28 0.17
CA VAL A 107 -2.55 -16.95 0.11
C VAL A 107 -3.14 -16.62 1.48
N THR A 108 -2.94 -15.39 1.96
CA THR A 108 -3.38 -14.93 3.29
C THR A 108 -4.33 -13.73 3.21
N SER A 109 -4.61 -13.24 2.00
CA SER A 109 -5.53 -12.14 1.72
C SER A 109 -6.28 -12.40 0.42
N LEU A 110 -7.60 -12.33 0.44
CA LEU A 110 -8.45 -12.52 -0.72
C LEU A 110 -9.02 -11.17 -1.18
N GLY A 111 -9.07 -10.97 -2.50
CA GLY A 111 -9.76 -9.85 -3.11
C GLY A 111 -10.87 -10.34 -4.02
N PHE A 112 -12.12 -9.98 -3.75
CA PHE A 112 -13.26 -10.34 -4.57
C PHE A 112 -13.75 -9.16 -5.38
N ILE A 113 -13.85 -9.32 -6.71
CA ILE A 113 -14.42 -8.35 -7.62
C ILE A 113 -15.83 -8.82 -7.98
N ILE A 114 -16.85 -8.12 -7.45
CA ILE A 114 -18.24 -8.50 -7.52
C ILE A 114 -19.03 -7.46 -8.32
N LYS A 115 -19.88 -7.90 -9.25
CA LYS A 115 -20.80 -6.98 -9.93
C LYS A 115 -21.83 -6.44 -8.94
N GLY A 116 -22.15 -5.14 -9.05
CA GLY A 116 -23.07 -4.50 -8.11
C GLY A 116 -24.49 -5.12 -8.09
N SER A 117 -24.96 -5.68 -9.22
CA SER A 117 -26.24 -6.42 -9.30
C SER A 117 -26.29 -7.65 -8.41
N ASP A 118 -25.13 -8.26 -8.14
CA ASP A 118 -25.00 -9.57 -7.53
C ASP A 118 -24.71 -9.49 -6.02
N VAL A 119 -24.66 -8.27 -5.47
CA VAL A 119 -24.46 -8.02 -4.04
C VAL A 119 -25.75 -8.28 -3.27
N ASN A 120 -25.83 -9.41 -2.61
CA ASN A 120 -26.89 -9.80 -1.70
C ASN A 120 -26.37 -10.80 -0.64
N ALA A 121 -27.14 -11.06 0.42
CA ALA A 121 -26.72 -11.89 1.54
C ALA A 121 -26.46 -13.35 1.16
N GLU A 122 -27.27 -13.93 0.28
CA GLU A 122 -27.14 -15.32 -0.17
C GLU A 122 -25.86 -15.55 -0.97
N ASN A 123 -25.58 -14.65 -1.90
CA ASN A 123 -24.37 -14.70 -2.71
C ASN A 123 -23.11 -14.53 -1.86
N ILE A 124 -23.11 -13.59 -0.90
CA ILE A 124 -21.99 -13.39 0.02
C ILE A 124 -21.81 -14.61 0.94
N ALA A 125 -22.89 -15.18 1.44
CA ALA A 125 -22.80 -16.40 2.25
C ALA A 125 -22.19 -17.58 1.45
N THR A 126 -22.60 -17.76 0.18
CA THR A 126 -22.03 -18.77 -0.71
C THR A 126 -20.54 -18.50 -0.99
N LEU A 127 -20.17 -17.23 -1.23
CA LEU A 127 -18.79 -16.84 -1.53
C LEU A 127 -17.83 -17.10 -0.37
N LEU A 128 -18.30 -16.90 0.85
CA LEU A 128 -17.48 -16.96 2.06
C LEU A 128 -17.64 -18.27 2.85
N ASP A 129 -18.37 -19.23 2.31
CA ASP A 129 -18.57 -20.51 3.00
C ASP A 129 -17.24 -21.25 3.21
N GLY A 130 -17.01 -21.74 4.43
CA GLY A 130 -15.77 -22.42 4.81
C GLY A 130 -14.55 -21.49 5.02
N ILE A 131 -14.66 -20.17 4.80
CA ILE A 131 -13.57 -19.22 5.02
C ILE A 131 -13.65 -18.61 6.43
N CYS A 132 -12.55 -18.68 7.19
CA CYS A 132 -12.43 -18.08 8.51
C CYS A 132 -12.20 -16.56 8.38
N PRO A 133 -13.15 -15.69 8.74
CA PRO A 133 -13.00 -14.25 8.54
C PRO A 133 -12.01 -13.59 9.51
N GLU A 134 -11.65 -14.23 10.62
CA GLU A 134 -10.63 -13.75 11.55
C GLU A 134 -9.21 -14.10 11.10
N CYS A 135 -9.05 -15.15 10.29
CA CYS A 135 -7.77 -15.69 9.86
C CYS A 135 -7.29 -15.09 8.53
N VAL A 136 -8.23 -14.71 7.66
CA VAL A 136 -7.98 -14.26 6.30
C VAL A 136 -8.38 -12.80 6.14
N GLU A 137 -7.50 -11.98 5.54
CA GLU A 137 -7.86 -10.61 5.16
C GLU A 137 -8.79 -10.65 3.94
N LEU A 138 -10.04 -10.17 4.07
CA LEU A 138 -11.06 -10.22 3.02
C LEU A 138 -11.31 -8.82 2.44
N ASN A 139 -11.09 -8.67 1.14
CA ASN A 139 -11.21 -7.40 0.45
C ASN A 139 -12.25 -7.50 -0.68
N PHE A 140 -13.07 -6.47 -0.82
CA PHE A 140 -14.17 -6.47 -1.78
C PHE A 140 -14.12 -5.22 -2.66
N ASN A 141 -14.31 -5.41 -3.95
CA ASN A 141 -14.45 -4.37 -4.94
C ASN A 141 -15.78 -4.55 -5.67
N THR A 142 -16.64 -3.54 -5.60
CA THR A 142 -17.95 -3.54 -6.26
C THR A 142 -18.32 -2.13 -6.73
N CYS A 143 -19.54 -1.93 -7.25
CA CYS A 143 -20.06 -0.60 -7.52
C CYS A 143 -20.15 0.21 -6.22
N ASN A 144 -19.71 1.48 -6.26
CA ASN A 144 -19.76 2.37 -5.10
C ASN A 144 -21.16 2.46 -4.47
N CYS A 145 -22.21 2.44 -5.29
CA CYS A 145 -23.60 2.47 -4.83
C CYS A 145 -24.03 1.24 -3.97
N LYS A 146 -23.21 0.19 -3.94
CA LYS A 146 -23.44 -1.02 -3.17
C LYS A 146 -22.48 -1.21 -2.00
N ALA A 147 -21.54 -0.28 -1.80
CA ALA A 147 -20.52 -0.41 -0.77
C ALA A 147 -21.13 -0.43 0.64
N GLU A 148 -22.04 0.49 0.95
CA GLU A 148 -22.74 0.56 2.25
C GLU A 148 -23.52 -0.73 2.52
N MET A 149 -24.32 -1.18 1.55
CA MET A 149 -25.10 -2.41 1.64
C MET A 149 -24.20 -3.63 1.87
N LEU A 150 -23.10 -3.72 1.14
CA LEU A 150 -22.14 -4.82 1.29
C LEU A 150 -21.51 -4.86 2.69
N ILE A 151 -21.15 -3.70 3.26
CA ILE A 151 -20.62 -3.61 4.62
C ILE A 151 -21.62 -4.17 5.63
N GLY A 152 -22.91 -3.82 5.51
CA GLY A 152 -23.98 -4.35 6.36
C GLY A 152 -24.10 -5.87 6.26
N ILE A 153 -24.16 -6.40 5.02
CA ILE A 153 -24.22 -7.85 4.76
C ILE A 153 -23.03 -8.59 5.38
N LEU A 154 -21.80 -8.04 5.23
CA LEU A 154 -20.60 -8.63 5.81
C LEU A 154 -20.63 -8.65 7.34
N ALA A 155 -21.07 -7.55 7.95
CA ALA A 155 -21.18 -7.45 9.41
C ALA A 155 -22.17 -8.48 9.97
N ASP A 156 -23.34 -8.63 9.32
CA ASP A 156 -24.35 -9.58 9.73
C ASP A 156 -23.89 -11.03 9.50
N TYR A 157 -23.23 -11.30 8.38
CA TYR A 157 -22.67 -12.61 8.09
C TYR A 157 -21.61 -13.04 9.13
N PHE A 158 -20.66 -12.15 9.45
CA PHE A 158 -19.61 -12.45 10.44
C PHE A 158 -20.19 -12.64 11.84
N LYS A 159 -21.16 -11.81 12.26
CA LYS A 159 -21.89 -12.00 13.51
C LYS A 159 -22.63 -13.33 13.54
N GLY A 160 -23.30 -13.69 12.44
CA GLY A 160 -24.03 -14.96 12.30
C GLY A 160 -23.10 -16.19 12.38
N LYS A 161 -21.83 -16.05 12.00
CA LYS A 161 -20.79 -17.08 12.17
C LYS A 161 -20.12 -17.05 13.56
N GLY A 162 -20.48 -16.13 14.44
CA GLY A 162 -19.89 -15.99 15.78
C GLY A 162 -18.47 -15.41 15.77
N ALA A 163 -18.06 -14.75 14.69
CA ALA A 163 -16.73 -14.18 14.56
C ALA A 163 -16.54 -12.90 15.41
N ASP A 164 -15.35 -12.74 15.97
CA ASP A 164 -14.92 -11.50 16.64
C ASP A 164 -14.64 -10.41 15.59
N LEU A 165 -15.53 -9.43 15.48
CA LEU A 165 -15.42 -8.37 14.48
C LEU A 165 -14.17 -7.50 14.61
N GLU A 166 -13.56 -7.41 15.78
CA GLU A 166 -12.28 -6.69 15.99
C GLU A 166 -11.11 -7.44 15.32
N LYS A 167 -11.19 -8.75 15.19
CA LYS A 167 -10.20 -9.58 14.50
C LYS A 167 -10.42 -9.66 13.00
N CYS A 168 -11.65 -9.46 12.52
CA CYS A 168 -11.97 -9.45 11.09
C CYS A 168 -11.31 -8.26 10.40
N LYS A 169 -10.40 -8.53 9.45
CA LYS A 169 -9.64 -7.51 8.72
C LYS A 169 -9.93 -7.58 7.24
N GLY A 170 -9.96 -6.42 6.59
CA GLY A 170 -10.20 -6.36 5.16
C GLY A 170 -10.50 -4.96 4.66
N SER A 171 -11.13 -4.90 3.50
CA SER A 171 -11.60 -3.64 2.94
C SER A 171 -12.82 -3.80 2.05
N VAL A 172 -13.65 -2.76 1.99
CA VAL A 172 -14.60 -2.53 0.92
C VAL A 172 -14.13 -1.31 0.16
N ASN A 173 -13.83 -1.49 -1.13
CA ASN A 173 -13.11 -0.50 -1.94
C ASN A 173 -14.07 0.59 -2.46
N TYR A 174 -14.58 1.48 -1.57
CA TYR A 174 -15.33 2.65 -1.98
C TYR A 174 -14.38 3.72 -2.51
N ASP A 175 -14.57 4.13 -3.77
CA ASP A 175 -13.71 5.06 -4.49
C ASP A 175 -14.56 6.03 -5.33
N PRO A 176 -14.89 7.22 -4.80
CA PRO A 176 -15.70 8.21 -5.51
C PRO A 176 -14.95 8.86 -6.69
N PHE A 177 -13.62 8.84 -6.70
CA PHE A 177 -12.81 9.51 -7.70
C PHE A 177 -12.49 8.65 -8.93
N LYS A 178 -12.71 7.31 -8.85
CA LYS A 178 -12.52 6.42 -10.01
C LYS A 178 -13.29 6.88 -11.24
N LYS A 179 -14.56 7.27 -11.05
CA LYS A 179 -15.43 7.67 -12.17
C LYS A 179 -15.00 8.98 -12.81
N PRO A 180 -14.67 10.06 -12.07
CA PRO A 180 -14.03 11.26 -12.61
C PRO A 180 -12.71 10.95 -13.34
N LEU A 181 -11.80 10.21 -12.72
CA LEU A 181 -10.47 9.93 -13.27
C LEU A 181 -10.53 9.09 -14.56
N VAL A 182 -11.34 8.01 -14.58
CA VAL A 182 -11.34 7.05 -15.70
C VAL A 182 -12.35 7.43 -16.79
N LYS A 183 -13.44 8.12 -16.43
CA LYS A 183 -14.56 8.41 -17.36
C LYS A 183 -14.83 9.90 -17.55
N GLY A 184 -14.11 10.79 -16.87
CA GLY A 184 -14.34 12.24 -16.91
C GLY A 184 -15.74 12.68 -16.43
N LYS A 185 -16.39 11.86 -15.56
CA LYS A 185 -17.75 12.16 -15.07
C LYS A 185 -17.68 12.56 -13.60
N GLU A 186 -18.13 13.75 -13.29
CA GLU A 186 -18.21 14.26 -11.93
C GLU A 186 -19.09 13.42 -11.01
N ASN A 187 -18.83 13.52 -9.71
CA ASN A 187 -19.56 12.85 -8.64
C ASN A 187 -19.84 13.88 -7.54
N GLU A 188 -20.91 14.64 -7.70
CA GLU A 188 -21.23 15.81 -6.88
C GLU A 188 -21.52 15.46 -5.41
N ASN A 189 -22.15 14.32 -5.13
CA ASN A 189 -22.61 13.92 -3.79
C ASN A 189 -21.67 12.90 -3.10
N TRP A 190 -20.38 12.92 -3.45
CA TRP A 190 -19.46 11.91 -2.93
C TRP A 190 -19.19 12.02 -1.42
N VAL A 191 -19.25 13.22 -0.85
CA VAL A 191 -18.99 13.46 0.58
C VAL A 191 -20.07 12.79 1.44
N GLU A 192 -21.34 13.01 1.11
CA GLU A 192 -22.47 12.38 1.81
C GLU A 192 -22.43 10.84 1.69
N ALA A 193 -22.14 10.33 0.49
CA ALA A 193 -22.03 8.91 0.25
C ALA A 193 -20.83 8.29 0.99
N ALA A 194 -19.68 8.98 1.03
CA ALA A 194 -18.51 8.56 1.81
C ALA A 194 -18.80 8.56 3.32
N ALA A 195 -19.53 9.56 3.82
CA ALA A 195 -19.95 9.64 5.21
C ALA A 195 -20.88 8.45 5.59
N ALA A 196 -21.82 8.10 4.72
CA ALA A 196 -22.69 6.94 4.91
C ALA A 196 -21.89 5.63 4.96
N VAL A 197 -20.95 5.44 4.03
CA VAL A 197 -20.05 4.28 4.00
C VAL A 197 -19.17 4.21 5.26
N LEU A 198 -18.67 5.35 5.75
CA LEU A 198 -17.90 5.42 7.00
C LEU A 198 -18.74 5.01 8.22
N LYS A 199 -19.98 5.51 8.29
CA LYS A 199 -20.93 5.15 9.36
C LYS A 199 -21.23 3.65 9.34
N ALA A 200 -21.55 3.09 8.19
CA ALA A 200 -21.72 1.64 8.01
C ALA A 200 -20.46 0.86 8.41
N GLY A 201 -19.29 1.39 8.04
CA GLY A 201 -17.98 0.82 8.36
C GLY A 201 -17.64 0.76 9.86
N ALA A 202 -18.40 1.44 10.72
CA ALA A 202 -18.25 1.32 12.17
C ALA A 202 -18.59 -0.09 12.67
N ALA A 203 -19.49 -0.80 11.98
CA ALA A 203 -19.85 -2.19 12.29
C ALA A 203 -18.68 -3.18 12.08
N LEU A 204 -17.68 -2.81 11.30
CA LEU A 204 -16.48 -3.61 11.01
C LEU A 204 -15.22 -2.81 11.37
N PRO A 205 -14.79 -2.81 12.65
CA PRO A 205 -13.70 -1.95 13.12
C PRO A 205 -12.38 -2.16 12.38
N GLY A 206 -12.04 -3.40 12.04
CA GLY A 206 -10.83 -3.78 11.32
C GLY A 206 -10.83 -3.48 9.81
N TYR A 207 -11.99 -3.11 9.23
CA TYR A 207 -12.14 -2.86 7.79
C TYR A 207 -11.77 -1.43 7.40
N LYS A 208 -11.14 -1.31 6.22
CA LYS A 208 -10.94 -0.05 5.51
C LYS A 208 -12.06 0.11 4.49
N VAL A 209 -12.69 1.28 4.45
CA VAL A 209 -13.86 1.49 3.60
C VAL A 209 -13.70 2.64 2.60
N LEU A 210 -12.64 3.41 2.71
CA LEU A 210 -12.26 4.43 1.74
C LEU A 210 -10.98 4.01 1.02
N ALA A 211 -10.97 4.05 -0.29
CA ALA A 211 -9.83 3.64 -1.10
C ALA A 211 -9.20 4.81 -1.84
N VAL A 212 -7.88 4.88 -1.81
CA VAL A 212 -7.05 5.69 -2.69
C VAL A 212 -6.38 4.73 -3.68
N ASN A 213 -6.92 4.66 -4.91
CA ASN A 213 -6.45 3.72 -5.92
C ASN A 213 -5.36 4.37 -6.82
N ALA A 214 -4.22 4.69 -6.22
CA ALA A 214 -3.11 5.37 -6.90
C ALA A 214 -2.49 4.53 -8.03
N PHE A 215 -2.67 3.21 -8.03
CA PHE A 215 -2.22 2.34 -9.12
C PHE A 215 -2.78 2.73 -10.50
N TYR A 216 -3.88 3.49 -10.57
CA TYR A 216 -4.36 4.04 -11.85
C TYR A 216 -3.35 5.00 -12.48
N PHE A 217 -2.70 5.83 -11.67
CA PHE A 217 -1.65 6.74 -12.16
C PHE A 217 -0.41 5.96 -12.59
N ASN A 218 0.01 4.98 -11.79
CA ASN A 218 1.14 4.12 -12.11
C ASN A 218 0.92 3.38 -13.44
N ASN A 219 -0.23 2.72 -13.60
CA ASN A 219 -0.59 2.01 -14.83
C ASN A 219 -0.82 2.92 -16.05
N ALA A 220 -0.99 4.23 -15.82
CA ALA A 220 -1.03 5.26 -16.88
C ALA A 220 0.35 5.83 -17.21
N GLY A 221 1.43 5.38 -16.55
CA GLY A 221 2.81 5.79 -16.81
C GLY A 221 3.25 7.02 -16.01
N ALA A 222 2.57 7.37 -14.92
CA ALA A 222 3.02 8.42 -14.02
C ALA A 222 4.37 8.06 -13.38
N TYR A 223 5.20 9.08 -13.16
CA TYR A 223 6.41 8.93 -12.35
C TYR A 223 6.07 8.60 -10.90
N ILE A 224 7.01 8.02 -10.17
CA ILE A 224 6.84 7.58 -8.77
C ILE A 224 6.45 8.75 -7.87
N SER A 225 7.10 9.91 -8.02
CA SER A 225 6.78 11.13 -7.27
C SER A 225 5.37 11.67 -7.61
N GLN A 226 4.92 11.56 -8.85
CA GLN A 226 3.59 11.94 -9.27
C GLN A 226 2.52 11.03 -8.69
N GLU A 227 2.70 9.70 -8.78
CA GLU A 227 1.81 8.73 -8.16
C GLU A 227 1.66 9.01 -6.66
N LEU A 228 2.79 9.20 -5.96
CA LEU A 228 2.81 9.51 -4.53
C LEU A 228 2.09 10.83 -4.22
N GLY A 229 2.41 11.89 -4.96
CA GLY A 229 1.80 13.21 -4.77
C GLY A 229 0.28 13.19 -4.95
N TYR A 230 -0.21 12.57 -6.03
CA TYR A 230 -1.64 12.40 -6.27
C TYR A 230 -2.32 11.52 -5.23
N ALA A 231 -1.68 10.44 -4.78
CA ALA A 231 -2.22 9.59 -3.73
C ALA A 231 -2.39 10.34 -2.40
N LEU A 232 -1.39 11.15 -2.01
CA LEU A 232 -1.46 11.95 -0.79
C LEU A 232 -2.50 13.08 -0.90
N ALA A 233 -2.59 13.75 -2.06
CA ALA A 233 -3.62 14.74 -2.31
C ALA A 233 -5.03 14.13 -2.23
N TRP A 234 -5.22 12.95 -2.83
CA TRP A 234 -6.50 12.21 -2.75
C TRP A 234 -6.85 11.80 -1.31
N GLY A 235 -5.88 11.28 -0.55
CA GLY A 235 -6.07 10.96 0.86
C GLY A 235 -6.39 12.20 1.70
N ASN A 236 -5.71 13.33 1.42
CA ASN A 236 -5.96 14.61 2.09
C ASN A 236 -7.34 15.18 1.74
N GLU A 237 -7.83 15.00 0.52
CA GLU A 237 -9.17 15.40 0.13
C GLU A 237 -10.24 14.66 0.95
N TYR A 238 -10.07 13.34 1.18
CA TYR A 238 -10.93 12.62 2.14
C TYR A 238 -10.87 13.22 3.54
N MET A 239 -9.66 13.52 4.02
CA MET A 239 -9.49 14.11 5.37
C MET A 239 -10.18 15.46 5.47
N SER A 240 -9.94 16.38 4.52
CA SER A 240 -10.51 17.73 4.53
C SER A 240 -12.03 17.69 4.48
N GLN A 241 -12.60 17.13 3.43
CA GLN A 241 -14.04 17.16 3.19
C GLN A 241 -14.86 16.42 4.25
N LEU A 242 -14.34 15.28 4.73
CA LEU A 242 -15.08 14.50 5.73
C LEU A 242 -14.94 15.08 7.15
N THR A 243 -13.85 15.77 7.46
CA THR A 243 -13.73 16.51 8.73
C THR A 243 -14.55 17.81 8.71
N GLU A 244 -14.66 18.49 7.58
CA GLU A 244 -15.60 19.60 7.37
C GLU A 244 -17.06 19.15 7.54
N ALA A 245 -17.38 17.90 7.17
CA ALA A 245 -18.67 17.25 7.44
C ALA A 245 -18.78 16.69 8.87
N GLU A 246 -18.01 17.23 9.83
CA GLU A 246 -18.04 16.91 11.26
C GLU A 246 -17.69 15.44 11.63
N LEU A 247 -17.02 14.70 10.73
CA LEU A 247 -16.55 13.35 11.06
C LEU A 247 -15.18 13.41 11.76
N PRO A 248 -14.97 12.67 12.86
CA PRO A 248 -13.72 12.71 13.60
C PRO A 248 -12.52 12.29 12.72
N ALA A 249 -11.48 13.13 12.65
CA ALA A 249 -10.29 12.90 11.84
C ALA A 249 -9.64 11.54 12.09
N ALA A 250 -9.64 11.06 13.34
CA ALA A 250 -9.11 9.74 13.68
C ALA A 250 -9.91 8.59 13.05
N ILE A 251 -11.23 8.73 12.90
CA ILE A 251 -12.08 7.73 12.24
C ILE A 251 -11.79 7.75 10.75
N VAL A 252 -11.81 8.92 10.11
CA VAL A 252 -11.55 9.07 8.68
C VAL A 252 -10.20 8.45 8.31
N ALA A 253 -9.12 8.89 8.96
CA ALA A 253 -7.76 8.40 8.69
C ALA A 253 -7.64 6.88 8.85
N LYS A 254 -8.22 6.30 9.90
CA LYS A 254 -8.18 4.85 10.16
C LYS A 254 -8.95 4.02 9.12
N LYS A 255 -9.86 4.62 8.37
CA LYS A 255 -10.71 3.91 7.38
C LYS A 255 -10.20 4.04 5.94
N ILE A 256 -9.13 4.80 5.70
CA ILE A 256 -8.49 4.93 4.40
C ILE A 256 -7.50 3.77 4.15
N LYS A 257 -7.49 3.26 2.92
CA LYS A 257 -6.52 2.30 2.39
C LYS A 257 -5.93 2.85 1.09
N PHE A 258 -4.61 2.84 1.01
CA PHE A 258 -3.87 3.24 -0.16
C PHE A 258 -3.49 2.01 -0.98
N ASN A 259 -3.84 2.00 -2.26
CA ASN A 259 -3.52 0.96 -3.21
C ASN A 259 -2.56 1.57 -4.25
N PHE A 260 -1.27 1.22 -4.17
CA PHE A 260 -0.22 1.71 -5.06
C PHE A 260 0.14 0.69 -6.14
N GLY A 261 0.60 1.18 -7.29
CA GLY A 261 1.33 0.37 -8.25
C GLY A 261 2.78 0.16 -7.81
N ILE A 262 3.46 -0.79 -8.41
CA ILE A 262 4.90 -1.02 -8.22
C ILE A 262 5.55 -1.02 -9.59
N SER A 263 6.40 -0.03 -9.87
CA SER A 263 7.13 0.09 -11.11
C SER A 263 8.47 -0.66 -11.09
N SER A 264 9.20 -0.60 -12.20
CA SER A 264 10.50 -1.28 -12.35
C SER A 264 11.68 -0.58 -11.65
N ASN A 265 11.49 0.63 -11.08
CA ASN A 265 12.56 1.38 -10.43
C ASN A 265 12.77 0.92 -8.98
N TYR A 266 13.44 -0.20 -8.80
CA TYR A 266 13.58 -0.96 -7.57
C TYR A 266 13.82 -0.14 -6.29
N PHE A 267 14.89 0.66 -6.25
CA PHE A 267 15.22 1.45 -5.06
C PHE A 267 14.28 2.65 -4.86
N LEU A 268 13.83 3.26 -5.95
CA LEU A 268 12.88 4.38 -5.86
C LEU A 268 11.51 3.91 -5.37
N GLU A 269 11.09 2.70 -5.70
CA GLU A 269 9.86 2.10 -5.17
C GLU A 269 9.97 1.84 -3.65
N ILE A 270 11.11 1.34 -3.16
CA ILE A 270 11.35 1.22 -1.72
C ILE A 270 11.25 2.59 -1.04
N ALA A 271 11.87 3.60 -1.65
CA ALA A 271 11.83 4.97 -1.14
C ALA A 271 10.41 5.55 -1.16
N LYS A 272 9.62 5.30 -2.22
CA LYS A 272 8.22 5.71 -2.32
C LYS A 272 7.40 5.24 -1.12
N PHE A 273 7.44 3.95 -0.79
CA PHE A 273 6.65 3.41 0.33
C PHE A 273 7.09 3.97 1.68
N ARG A 274 8.38 4.24 1.87
CA ARG A 274 8.91 4.90 3.08
C ARG A 274 8.45 6.35 3.17
N ALA A 275 8.59 7.11 2.09
CA ALA A 275 8.15 8.50 2.01
C ALA A 275 6.63 8.63 2.17
N ALA A 276 5.85 7.74 1.54
CA ALA A 276 4.40 7.71 1.63
C ALA A 276 3.92 7.65 3.09
N ARG A 277 4.46 6.74 3.88
CA ARG A 277 4.09 6.60 5.29
C ARG A 277 4.46 7.81 6.12
N MET A 278 5.67 8.34 5.92
CA MET A 278 6.14 9.53 6.65
C MET A 278 5.29 10.75 6.32
N LEU A 279 5.06 11.02 5.05
CA LEU A 279 4.28 12.17 4.61
C LEU A 279 2.81 12.05 5.05
N TRP A 280 2.21 10.87 4.90
CA TRP A 280 0.85 10.62 5.38
C TRP A 280 0.72 10.79 6.89
N ALA A 281 1.70 10.29 7.65
CA ALA A 281 1.70 10.45 9.10
C ALA A 281 1.70 11.93 9.53
N ASN A 282 2.47 12.77 8.84
CA ASN A 282 2.50 14.22 9.08
C ASN A 282 1.20 14.91 8.63
N ILE A 283 0.62 14.52 7.49
CA ILE A 283 -0.69 15.02 7.03
C ILE A 283 -1.75 14.74 8.09
N VAL A 284 -1.87 13.48 8.54
CA VAL A 284 -2.87 13.13 9.56
C VAL A 284 -2.61 13.83 10.88
N ALA A 285 -1.35 13.97 11.30
CA ALA A 285 -1.01 14.68 12.53
C ALA A 285 -1.44 16.15 12.51
N SER A 286 -1.43 16.84 11.34
CA SER A 286 -1.87 18.23 11.21
C SER A 286 -3.36 18.44 11.46
N TYR A 287 -4.17 17.38 11.34
CA TYR A 287 -5.60 17.40 11.71
C TYR A 287 -5.84 17.20 13.21
N ASN A 288 -4.80 17.05 14.04
CA ASN A 288 -4.87 16.82 15.48
C ASN A 288 -5.91 15.75 15.87
N PRO A 289 -5.82 14.51 15.31
CA PRO A 289 -6.83 13.50 15.54
C PRO A 289 -6.88 13.09 17.02
N GLU A 290 -8.05 13.13 17.63
CA GLU A 290 -8.26 12.70 19.00
C GLU A 290 -8.21 11.17 19.13
N CYS A 291 -7.64 10.67 20.24
CA CYS A 291 -7.71 9.25 20.56
C CYS A 291 -9.11 8.86 21.05
N LEU A 292 -9.77 8.01 20.28
CA LEU A 292 -11.10 7.49 20.60
C LEU A 292 -11.09 6.34 21.62
N ARG A 293 -9.91 5.84 21.97
CA ARG A 293 -9.66 4.79 22.95
C ARG A 293 -8.46 5.22 23.80
N ASP A 294 -8.31 4.64 24.96
CA ASP A 294 -7.10 4.83 25.75
C ASP A 294 -5.89 4.30 24.95
N CYS A 295 -4.98 5.19 24.63
CA CYS A 295 -3.87 4.92 23.70
C CYS A 295 -2.60 5.57 24.24
N GLU A 296 -1.57 4.76 24.46
CA GLU A 296 -0.26 5.23 24.90
C GLU A 296 0.54 5.95 23.79
N ASN A 297 0.18 5.73 22.53
CA ASN A 297 0.89 6.29 21.37
C ASN A 297 0.30 7.64 20.97
N LYS A 298 0.52 8.64 21.82
CA LYS A 298 0.13 10.03 21.60
C LYS A 298 1.32 10.88 21.19
N GLY A 299 1.07 11.88 20.37
CA GLY A 299 2.05 12.89 20.01
C GLY A 299 2.20 13.99 21.05
N PRO A 300 3.08 14.96 20.82
CA PRO A 300 3.38 16.04 21.77
C PRO A 300 2.17 16.89 22.18
N ASN A 301 1.21 17.05 21.24
CA ASN A 301 -0.02 17.82 21.46
C ASN A 301 -1.20 16.92 21.88
N GLY A 302 -0.96 15.65 22.21
CA GLY A 302 -1.99 14.67 22.55
C GLY A 302 -2.66 13.99 21.33
N GLU A 303 -2.25 14.31 20.12
CA GLU A 303 -2.78 13.74 18.88
C GLU A 303 -2.58 12.22 18.79
N CYS A 304 -3.55 11.52 18.21
CA CYS A 304 -3.56 10.07 18.04
C CYS A 304 -2.59 9.61 16.91
N ARG A 305 -1.37 9.23 17.25
CA ARG A 305 -0.40 8.69 16.28
C ARG A 305 -0.85 7.36 15.66
N CYS A 306 -1.67 6.57 16.34
CA CYS A 306 -2.23 5.34 15.76
C CYS A 306 -3.14 5.60 14.56
N ALA A 307 -3.81 6.76 14.49
CA ALA A 307 -4.62 7.15 13.35
C ALA A 307 -3.77 7.46 12.11
N ALA A 308 -2.53 7.89 12.32
CA ALA A 308 -1.60 8.26 11.27
C ALA A 308 -0.90 7.07 10.57
N LYS A 309 -1.18 5.83 11.00
CA LYS A 309 -0.66 4.62 10.36
C LYS A 309 -1.30 4.40 9.00
N MET A 310 -0.54 4.63 7.94
CA MET A 310 -0.97 4.37 6.57
C MET A 310 -1.17 2.87 6.33
N LYS A 311 -2.33 2.45 5.83
CA LYS A 311 -2.56 1.07 5.36
C LYS A 311 -2.25 1.01 3.87
N VAL A 312 -1.21 0.24 3.51
CA VAL A 312 -0.68 0.16 2.14
C VAL A 312 -0.93 -1.22 1.55
N HIS A 313 -1.63 -1.25 0.43
CA HIS A 313 -1.64 -2.38 -0.49
C HIS A 313 -0.84 -2.01 -1.75
N ALA A 314 -0.05 -2.94 -2.26
CA ALA A 314 0.71 -2.74 -3.49
C ALA A 314 0.36 -3.80 -4.54
N GLU A 315 0.35 -3.41 -5.82
CA GLU A 315 0.10 -4.30 -6.95
C GLU A 315 1.17 -4.08 -8.00
N THR A 316 1.77 -5.14 -8.54
CA THR A 316 2.77 -5.02 -9.59
C THR A 316 2.18 -4.34 -10.82
N SER A 317 2.95 -3.43 -11.44
CA SER A 317 2.48 -2.58 -12.52
C SER A 317 2.20 -3.38 -13.79
N THR A 318 1.06 -3.10 -14.42
CA THR A 318 0.78 -3.61 -15.77
C THR A 318 1.41 -2.76 -16.87
N PHE A 319 1.85 -1.52 -16.55
CA PHE A 319 2.51 -0.63 -17.50
C PHE A 319 3.84 -1.17 -18.03
N ASN A 320 4.56 -1.92 -17.18
CA ASN A 320 5.88 -2.47 -17.51
C ASN A 320 5.81 -3.85 -18.21
N LEU A 321 4.64 -4.45 -18.33
CA LEU A 321 4.52 -5.79 -18.92
C LEU A 321 4.66 -5.73 -20.43
N THR A 322 5.38 -6.72 -20.98
CA THR A 322 5.50 -6.91 -22.43
C THR A 322 4.50 -7.93 -22.95
N LEU A 323 4.01 -7.71 -24.18
CA LEU A 323 3.16 -8.65 -24.92
C LEU A 323 3.97 -9.66 -25.77
N PHE A 324 5.26 -9.38 -26.04
CA PHE A 324 6.05 -10.16 -27.00
C PHE A 324 6.74 -11.37 -26.37
N ASP A 325 7.00 -11.32 -25.06
CA ASP A 325 7.61 -12.43 -24.32
C ASP A 325 7.07 -12.40 -22.87
N ALA A 326 6.07 -13.24 -22.61
CA ALA A 326 5.44 -13.33 -21.31
C ALA A 326 6.41 -13.72 -20.19
N HIS A 327 7.38 -14.62 -20.47
CA HIS A 327 8.29 -15.13 -19.46
C HIS A 327 9.23 -14.06 -18.91
N VAL A 328 9.56 -13.03 -19.69
CA VAL A 328 10.33 -11.87 -19.21
C VAL A 328 9.57 -11.10 -18.12
N ASN A 329 8.25 -11.15 -18.14
CA ASN A 329 7.43 -10.50 -17.10
C ASN A 329 7.59 -11.16 -15.73
N LEU A 330 8.00 -12.44 -15.63
CA LEU A 330 8.33 -13.09 -14.35
C LEU A 330 9.47 -12.36 -13.64
N LEU A 331 10.53 -11.98 -14.38
CA LEU A 331 11.66 -11.23 -13.80
C LEU A 331 11.25 -9.84 -13.34
N ARG A 332 10.38 -9.17 -14.12
CA ARG A 332 9.87 -7.84 -13.78
C ARG A 332 9.03 -7.89 -12.53
N THR A 333 7.99 -8.72 -12.50
CA THR A 333 7.07 -8.81 -11.35
C THR A 333 7.76 -9.31 -10.08
N GLN A 334 8.80 -10.16 -10.20
CA GLN A 334 9.60 -10.59 -9.06
C GLN A 334 10.34 -9.42 -8.40
N THR A 335 11.04 -8.60 -9.18
CA THR A 335 11.79 -7.45 -8.65
C THR A 335 10.88 -6.36 -8.13
N GLU A 336 9.74 -6.11 -8.79
CA GLU A 336 8.69 -5.21 -8.30
C GLU A 336 8.16 -5.69 -6.95
N ALA A 337 7.78 -6.96 -6.83
CA ALA A 337 7.31 -7.56 -5.57
C ALA A 337 8.35 -7.47 -4.46
N MET A 338 9.63 -7.72 -4.76
CA MET A 338 10.72 -7.61 -3.79
C MET A 338 10.88 -6.18 -3.29
N SER A 339 10.79 -5.17 -4.15
CA SER A 339 10.87 -3.76 -3.73
C SER A 339 9.73 -3.36 -2.80
N ALA A 340 8.50 -3.83 -3.06
CA ALA A 340 7.36 -3.58 -2.19
C ALA A 340 7.50 -4.26 -0.81
N ALA A 341 7.98 -5.52 -0.77
CA ALA A 341 8.22 -6.22 0.48
C ALA A 341 9.27 -5.52 1.34
N LEU A 342 10.40 -5.10 0.73
CA LEU A 342 11.44 -4.31 1.42
C LEU A 342 10.97 -2.89 1.76
N GLY A 343 10.06 -2.34 0.97
CA GLY A 343 9.37 -1.09 1.25
C GLY A 343 8.42 -1.14 2.44
N GLY A 344 8.07 -2.35 2.92
CA GLY A 344 7.25 -2.56 4.13
C GLY A 344 5.75 -2.35 3.89
N VAL A 345 5.22 -2.81 2.74
CA VAL A 345 3.78 -2.78 2.46
C VAL A 345 3.01 -3.75 3.37
N ASP A 346 1.71 -3.50 3.58
CA ASP A 346 0.87 -4.37 4.44
C ASP A 346 0.33 -5.58 3.69
N SER A 347 0.11 -5.46 2.39
CA SER A 347 -0.33 -6.53 1.52
C SER A 347 0.11 -6.28 0.08
N MET A 348 0.22 -7.35 -0.69
CA MET A 348 0.69 -7.26 -2.08
C MET A 348 -0.07 -8.25 -2.97
N THR A 349 -0.39 -7.80 -4.19
CA THR A 349 -0.82 -8.63 -5.31
C THR A 349 0.27 -8.64 -6.38
N VAL A 350 0.75 -9.82 -6.74
CA VAL A 350 1.60 -10.00 -7.91
C VAL A 350 0.69 -10.38 -9.07
N VAL A 351 0.64 -9.50 -10.06
CA VAL A 351 -0.16 -9.75 -11.28
C VAL A 351 0.46 -10.92 -12.05
N PRO A 352 -0.32 -11.89 -12.53
CA PRO A 352 0.20 -12.99 -13.34
C PRO A 352 0.98 -12.48 -14.56
N PHE A 353 2.12 -13.08 -14.81
CA PHE A 353 3.03 -12.67 -15.89
C PHE A 353 2.41 -12.79 -17.29
N ASP A 354 1.43 -13.65 -17.43
CA ASP A 354 0.68 -13.98 -18.65
C ASP A 354 -0.70 -13.32 -18.72
N LYS A 355 -1.00 -12.36 -17.83
CA LYS A 355 -2.34 -11.73 -17.74
C LYS A 355 -2.80 -11.07 -19.05
N THR A 356 -1.87 -10.72 -19.91
CA THR A 356 -2.13 -10.03 -21.19
C THR A 356 -2.22 -10.95 -22.40
N PHE A 357 -2.16 -12.25 -22.20
CA PHE A 357 -2.25 -13.29 -23.22
C PHE A 357 -3.54 -14.06 -23.16
#